data_7d2a67be9fe84572797630793739962e
#
_entry.id   7d2a67be9fe84572797630793739962e
#
_cell.length_a   1.000
_cell.length_b   1.000
_cell.length_c   1.000
_cell.angle_alpha   90.00
_cell.angle_beta   90.00
_cell.angle_gamma   90.00
#
_symmetry.space_group_name_H-M   'P 1'
#
loop_
_entity.id
_entity.type
_entity.pdbx_description
1 polymer ?
#
loop_
_entity_poly.entity_id
_entity_poly.type
_entity_poly.pdbx_seq_one_letter_code
_entity_poly.pdbx_strand_id
1 'polypeptide(L)'
;MEMNAEEPYVQFRNAGVGFDRNEATFSATAIVGSGGTDDTDIDFRIGNKFRLELTGDITTVNLVFPTVSGNFVLVCRTDGDHDVTNWKVWESDESAGTTADVMWAGGSVPAFTSSGVDIVSFYWDATEQQAYGTVTTGFATP
;
A
#
# COMPACT_ATOMS: atom_id res chain seq x y z
N MET A 1 -22.66 20.32 -6.66
CA MET A 1 -21.24 20.07 -6.28
C MET A 1 -20.60 21.42 -6.05
N GLU A 2 -20.23 21.71 -4.84
CA GLU A 2 -19.52 22.94 -4.50
C GLU A 2 -18.01 22.62 -4.53
N MET A 3 -17.27 23.32 -5.37
CA MET A 3 -15.82 23.29 -5.37
C MET A 3 -15.33 24.56 -4.67
N ASN A 4 -14.71 24.41 -3.52
CA ASN A 4 -14.06 25.52 -2.85
C ASN A 4 -12.65 25.68 -3.44
N ALA A 5 -12.33 26.87 -3.95
CA ALA A 5 -11.03 27.15 -4.59
C ALA A 5 -9.83 27.13 -3.63
N GLU A 6 -10.08 27.06 -2.33
CA GLU A 6 -9.03 27.03 -1.29
C GLU A 6 -8.71 25.61 -0.80
N GLU A 7 -9.50 24.59 -1.23
CA GLU A 7 -9.29 23.22 -0.80
C GLU A 7 -9.02 22.32 -2.02
N PRO A 8 -7.95 21.54 -2.02
CA PRO A 8 -7.57 20.69 -3.16
C PRO A 8 -8.41 19.41 -3.28
N TYR A 9 -9.55 19.30 -2.60
CA TYR A 9 -10.39 18.11 -2.61
C TYR A 9 -11.88 18.45 -2.80
N VAL A 10 -12.63 17.48 -3.30
CA VAL A 10 -14.08 17.57 -3.47
C VAL A 10 -14.75 16.93 -2.25
N GLN A 11 -15.51 17.71 -1.49
CA GLN A 11 -16.35 17.20 -0.41
C GLN A 11 -17.74 16.81 -0.92
N PHE A 12 -18.13 15.56 -0.67
CA PHE A 12 -19.50 15.09 -0.84
C PHE A 12 -20.13 14.97 0.54
N ARG A 13 -21.13 15.82 0.80
CA ARG A 13 -21.89 15.77 2.06
C ARG A 13 -23.22 15.06 1.82
N ASN A 14 -23.51 14.05 2.64
CA ASN A 14 -24.75 13.26 2.59
C ASN A 14 -25.01 12.59 1.24
N ALA A 15 -23.96 12.20 0.53
CA ALA A 15 -24.04 11.48 -0.73
C ALA A 15 -23.11 10.26 -0.72
N GLY A 16 -23.55 9.21 -1.37
CA GLY A 16 -22.66 8.09 -1.67
C GLY A 16 -21.75 8.46 -2.85
N VAL A 17 -20.46 8.15 -2.73
CA VAL A 17 -19.49 8.31 -3.82
C VAL A 17 -19.05 6.94 -4.29
N GLY A 18 -19.30 6.62 -5.54
CA GLY A 18 -18.78 5.45 -6.22
C GLY A 18 -17.55 5.83 -7.05
N PHE A 19 -16.48 5.05 -6.95
CA PHE A 19 -15.31 5.15 -7.81
C PHE A 19 -15.30 3.95 -8.76
N ASP A 20 -15.27 4.24 -10.05
CA ASP A 20 -15.36 3.18 -11.08
C ASP A 20 -14.03 2.45 -11.28
N ARG A 21 -12.90 3.11 -11.02
CA ARG A 21 -11.56 2.50 -11.09
C ARG A 21 -10.61 3.16 -10.11
N ASN A 22 -10.32 2.47 -9.03
CA ASN A 22 -9.30 2.85 -8.06
C ASN A 22 -8.41 1.65 -7.67
N GLU A 23 -8.09 0.83 -8.64
CA GLU A 23 -7.24 -0.35 -8.50
C GLU A 23 -6.11 -0.30 -9.52
N ALA A 24 -4.91 -0.62 -9.07
CA ALA A 24 -3.76 -0.91 -9.91
C ALA A 24 -3.15 -2.25 -9.53
N THR A 25 -2.46 -2.87 -10.46
CA THR A 25 -1.78 -4.15 -10.24
C THR A 25 -0.28 -3.94 -10.38
N PHE A 26 0.47 -4.44 -9.42
CA PHE A 26 1.92 -4.46 -9.42
C PHE A 26 2.41 -5.91 -9.41
N SER A 27 3.50 -6.16 -10.10
CA SER A 27 4.18 -7.44 -10.09
C SER A 27 5.56 -7.26 -9.48
N ALA A 28 5.91 -8.09 -8.52
CA ALA A 28 7.21 -8.07 -7.85
C ALA A 28 8.38 -8.23 -8.83
N THR A 29 8.18 -8.97 -9.91
CA THR A 29 9.22 -9.18 -10.93
C THR A 29 9.38 -8.02 -11.91
N ALA A 30 8.43 -7.12 -11.98
CA ALA A 30 8.47 -5.97 -12.88
C ALA A 30 9.26 -4.78 -12.30
N ILE A 31 9.57 -4.82 -11.01
CA ILE A 31 10.14 -3.70 -10.27
C ILE A 31 11.44 -4.16 -9.63
N VAL A 32 12.45 -4.26 -10.45
CA VAL A 32 13.82 -4.49 -9.98
C VAL A 32 14.49 -3.13 -9.90
N GLY A 33 14.86 -2.72 -8.72
CA GLY A 33 15.64 -1.50 -8.51
C GLY A 33 16.97 -1.55 -9.26
N SER A 34 17.40 -0.44 -9.79
CA SER A 34 18.72 -0.32 -10.40
C SER A 34 19.80 -0.56 -9.33
N GLY A 35 20.57 -1.61 -9.48
CA GLY A 35 21.69 -1.92 -8.57
C GLY A 35 21.53 -3.18 -7.74
N GLY A 36 20.54 -4.02 -8.01
CA GLY A 36 20.37 -5.31 -7.34
C GLY A 36 19.68 -5.25 -5.99
N THR A 37 18.97 -4.19 -5.72
CA THR A 37 18.00 -4.08 -4.64
C THR A 37 16.61 -4.23 -5.25
N ASP A 38 15.88 -5.24 -4.82
CA ASP A 38 14.51 -5.47 -5.25
C ASP A 38 13.60 -4.55 -4.44
N ASP A 39 13.31 -3.38 -5.00
CA ASP A 39 12.39 -2.40 -4.43
C ASP A 39 11.12 -2.32 -5.27
N THR A 40 10.00 -2.20 -4.60
CA THR A 40 8.68 -2.08 -5.22
C THR A 40 7.96 -0.85 -4.68
N ASP A 41 7.51 0.02 -5.59
CA ASP A 41 6.79 1.24 -5.22
C ASP A 41 5.28 1.04 -5.41
N ILE A 42 4.51 1.34 -4.38
CA ILE A 42 3.05 1.32 -4.42
C ILE A 42 2.53 2.72 -4.13
N ASP A 43 2.02 3.38 -5.17
CA ASP A 43 1.59 4.77 -5.10
C ASP A 43 0.09 4.89 -4.78
N PHE A 44 -0.24 5.01 -3.51
CA PHE A 44 -1.59 5.21 -3.03
C PHE A 44 -2.18 6.60 -3.34
N ARG A 45 -1.43 7.49 -3.96
CA ARG A 45 -1.95 8.78 -4.46
C ARG A 45 -2.87 8.60 -5.67
N ILE A 46 -2.69 7.50 -6.41
CA ILE A 46 -3.47 7.20 -7.62
C ILE A 46 -4.63 6.24 -7.39
N GLY A 47 -4.73 5.63 -6.20
CA GLY A 47 -5.82 4.73 -5.85
C GLY A 47 -5.67 4.22 -4.43
N ASN A 48 -6.75 3.75 -3.86
CA ASN A 48 -6.74 3.21 -2.49
C ASN A 48 -6.76 1.69 -2.41
N LYS A 49 -6.69 1.00 -3.56
CA LYS A 49 -6.65 -0.46 -3.66
C LYS A 49 -5.63 -0.86 -4.70
N PHE A 50 -4.77 -1.79 -4.31
CA PHE A 50 -3.75 -2.33 -5.18
C PHE A 50 -3.66 -3.84 -5.02
N ARG A 51 -3.05 -4.46 -6.01
CA ARG A 51 -2.71 -5.86 -6.00
C ARG A 51 -1.21 -6.02 -6.25
N LEU A 52 -0.54 -6.74 -5.36
CA LEU A 52 0.86 -7.09 -5.46
C LEU A 52 0.97 -8.58 -5.76
N GLU A 53 1.64 -8.92 -6.86
CA GLU A 53 1.99 -10.29 -7.20
C GLU A 53 3.43 -10.54 -6.75
N LEU A 54 3.61 -11.36 -5.70
CA LEU A 54 4.92 -11.79 -5.24
C LEU A 54 5.32 -13.07 -5.97
N THR A 55 6.24 -12.92 -6.92
CA THR A 55 6.87 -14.02 -7.67
C THR A 55 8.35 -14.17 -7.32
N GLY A 56 8.78 -13.55 -6.25
CA GLY A 56 10.12 -13.53 -5.67
C GLY A 56 10.12 -12.68 -4.41
N ASP A 57 11.18 -12.79 -3.61
CA ASP A 57 11.37 -11.96 -2.43
C ASP A 57 11.55 -10.48 -2.80
N ILE A 58 10.96 -9.60 -2.01
CA ILE A 58 11.13 -8.16 -2.15
C ILE A 58 11.91 -7.63 -0.93
N THR A 59 13.01 -6.92 -1.19
CA THR A 59 13.78 -6.31 -0.11
C THR A 59 13.02 -5.16 0.52
N THR A 60 12.43 -4.28 -0.28
CA THR A 60 11.70 -3.11 0.21
C THR A 60 10.44 -2.85 -0.60
N VAL A 61 9.32 -2.71 0.07
CA VAL A 61 8.11 -2.11 -0.49
C VAL A 61 8.02 -0.67 0.01
N ASN A 62 7.97 0.27 -0.92
CA ASN A 62 7.76 1.68 -0.65
C ASN A 62 6.28 2.01 -0.84
N LEU A 63 5.62 2.43 0.21
CA LEU A 63 4.23 2.85 0.20
C LEU A 63 4.20 4.38 0.16
N VAL A 64 3.76 4.94 -0.96
CA VAL A 64 3.64 6.40 -1.12
C VAL A 64 2.19 6.80 -0.86
N PHE A 65 1.95 7.54 0.21
CA PHE A 65 0.61 7.97 0.61
C PHE A 65 0.31 9.41 0.22
N PRO A 66 -0.97 9.76 0.04
CA PRO A 66 -1.37 11.14 -0.21
C PRO A 66 -1.22 12.00 1.05
N THR A 67 -1.31 13.32 0.87
CA THR A 67 -1.27 14.31 1.97
C THR A 67 -2.52 14.33 2.86
N VAL A 68 -3.45 13.39 2.65
CA VAL A 68 -4.68 13.25 3.43
C VAL A 68 -4.77 11.86 4.05
N SER A 69 -5.26 11.79 5.28
CA SER A 69 -5.45 10.52 5.99
C SER A 69 -6.52 9.66 5.34
N GLY A 70 -6.36 8.33 5.40
CA GLY A 70 -7.33 7.42 4.79
C GLY A 70 -7.06 5.94 5.03
N ASN A 71 -7.92 5.12 4.44
CA ASN A 71 -7.80 3.67 4.46
C ASN A 71 -7.38 3.16 3.08
N PHE A 72 -6.41 2.27 3.08
CA PHE A 72 -5.81 1.71 1.88
C PHE A 72 -5.73 0.19 2.00
N VAL A 73 -5.84 -0.49 0.88
CA VAL A 73 -5.85 -1.96 0.83
C VAL A 73 -4.88 -2.45 -0.23
N LEU A 74 -4.10 -3.45 0.15
CA LEU A 74 -3.21 -4.17 -0.75
C LEU A 74 -3.58 -5.66 -0.70
N VAL A 75 -3.95 -6.23 -1.84
CA VAL A 75 -4.10 -7.67 -2.00
C VAL A 75 -2.77 -8.24 -2.44
N CYS A 76 -2.14 -9.04 -1.58
CA CYS A 76 -0.89 -9.72 -1.89
C CYS A 76 -1.19 -11.14 -2.35
N ARG A 77 -0.65 -11.49 -3.51
CA ARG A 77 -0.74 -12.84 -4.04
C ARG A 77 0.66 -13.41 -4.23
N THR A 78 0.90 -14.58 -3.66
CA THR A 78 2.17 -15.27 -3.77
C THR A 78 2.02 -16.53 -4.61
N ASP A 79 3.02 -16.84 -5.45
CA ASP A 79 3.10 -18.11 -6.19
C ASP A 79 4.03 -19.13 -5.53
N GLY A 80 4.67 -18.75 -4.43
CA GLY A 80 5.61 -19.55 -3.65
C GLY A 80 5.79 -19.04 -2.24
N ASP A 81 6.90 -19.41 -1.64
CA ASP A 81 7.32 -18.94 -0.31
C ASP A 81 8.16 -17.68 -0.51
N HIS A 82 7.48 -16.54 -0.56
CA HIS A 82 8.07 -15.23 -0.83
C HIS A 82 7.70 -14.24 0.26
N ASP A 83 8.68 -13.43 0.65
CA ASP A 83 8.54 -12.43 1.71
C ASP A 83 8.89 -11.00 1.25
N VAL A 84 8.39 -10.05 2.01
CA VAL A 84 8.81 -8.64 1.95
C VAL A 84 9.57 -8.33 3.23
N THR A 85 10.84 -7.97 3.10
CA THR A 85 11.70 -7.74 4.27
C THR A 85 11.40 -6.41 4.94
N ASN A 86 11.25 -5.34 4.16
CA ASN A 86 11.05 -3.98 4.66
C ASN A 86 9.82 -3.33 4.04
N TRP A 87 9.11 -2.54 4.85
CA TRP A 87 7.98 -1.72 4.44
C TRP A 87 8.23 -0.28 4.85
N LYS A 88 8.49 0.56 3.85
CA LYS A 88 8.78 1.99 4.04
C LYS A 88 7.58 2.84 3.68
N VAL A 89 7.40 3.91 4.41
CA VAL A 89 6.27 4.84 4.26
C VAL A 89 6.81 6.20 3.83
N TRP A 90 6.17 6.76 2.82
CA TRP A 90 6.49 8.08 2.27
C TRP A 90 5.21 8.90 2.13
N GLU A 91 5.28 10.19 2.45
CA GLU A 91 4.23 11.14 2.12
C GLU A 91 4.58 11.87 0.82
N SER A 92 3.65 11.86 -0.13
CA SER A 92 3.67 12.65 -1.37
C SER A 92 4.81 12.37 -2.36
N ASP A 93 6.04 12.12 -1.89
CA ASP A 93 7.21 11.98 -2.74
C ASP A 93 8.33 11.21 -2.01
N GLU A 94 8.84 10.16 -2.62
CA GLU A 94 9.95 9.36 -2.10
C GLU A 94 11.25 10.13 -1.99
N SER A 95 11.41 11.21 -2.76
CA SER A 95 12.66 12.00 -2.79
C SER A 95 12.73 13.08 -1.72
N ALA A 96 11.59 13.46 -1.13
CA ALA A 96 11.47 14.66 -0.30
C ALA A 96 11.18 14.39 1.18
N GLY A 97 10.95 13.14 1.58
CA GLY A 97 10.40 12.82 2.88
C GLY A 97 11.34 12.09 3.84
N THR A 98 10.95 12.14 5.09
CA THR A 98 11.45 11.23 6.12
C THR A 98 10.78 9.89 5.91
N THR A 99 11.52 8.84 5.66
CA THR A 99 10.98 7.49 5.64
C THR A 99 10.63 7.04 7.05
N ALA A 100 9.44 6.51 7.21
CA ALA A 100 9.05 5.78 8.41
C ALA A 100 8.85 4.29 8.08
N ASP A 101 8.88 3.45 9.07
CA ASP A 101 8.46 2.06 8.94
C ASP A 101 6.95 1.95 9.19
N VAL A 102 6.28 0.99 8.56
CA VAL A 102 4.89 0.68 8.89
C VAL A 102 4.81 0.18 10.34
N MET A 103 3.89 0.72 11.11
CA MET A 103 3.57 0.19 12.44
C MET A 103 2.60 -0.99 12.30
N TRP A 104 3.11 -2.18 12.47
CA TRP A 104 2.32 -3.40 12.33
C TRP A 104 1.57 -3.76 13.62
N ALA A 105 0.34 -4.22 13.46
CA ALA A 105 -0.38 -4.85 14.56
C ALA A 105 0.41 -6.09 15.03
N GLY A 106 0.70 -6.14 16.33
CA GLY A 106 1.57 -7.18 16.90
C GLY A 106 3.07 -6.86 16.86
N GLY A 107 3.48 -5.76 16.24
CA GLY A 107 4.85 -5.25 16.29
C GLY A 107 5.86 -5.97 15.39
N SER A 108 5.40 -6.78 14.45
CA SER A 108 6.27 -7.51 13.51
C SER A 108 5.77 -7.39 12.09
N VAL A 109 6.71 -7.38 11.13
CA VAL A 109 6.38 -7.50 9.71
C VAL A 109 5.65 -8.84 9.51
N PRO A 110 4.50 -8.86 8.83
CA PRO A 110 3.74 -10.08 8.62
C PRO A 110 4.45 -11.02 7.63
N ALA A 111 4.36 -12.33 7.87
CA ALA A 111 4.67 -13.33 6.88
C ALA A 111 3.45 -13.58 5.99
N PHE A 112 3.68 -13.80 4.70
CA PHE A 112 2.62 -14.10 3.75
C PHE A 112 2.35 -15.60 3.61
N THR A 113 1.14 -15.92 3.17
CA THR A 113 0.76 -17.32 2.89
C THR A 113 1.47 -17.80 1.62
N SER A 114 2.26 -18.84 1.74
CA SER A 114 2.90 -19.47 0.59
C SER A 114 1.86 -19.96 -0.43
N SER A 115 2.03 -19.56 -1.69
CA SER A 115 1.10 -19.88 -2.80
C SER A 115 -0.36 -19.49 -2.47
N GLY A 116 -0.57 -18.33 -1.86
CA GLY A 116 -1.86 -17.90 -1.34
C GLY A 116 -2.23 -16.47 -1.69
N VAL A 117 -3.30 -16.02 -1.07
CA VAL A 117 -3.77 -14.62 -1.14
C VAL A 117 -3.91 -14.09 0.27
N ASP A 118 -3.34 -12.92 0.50
CA ASP A 118 -3.42 -12.20 1.77
C ASP A 118 -3.91 -10.77 1.53
N ILE A 119 -4.56 -10.19 2.51
CA ILE A 119 -5.03 -8.81 2.44
C ILE A 119 -4.30 -8.00 3.50
N VAL A 120 -3.57 -6.98 3.06
CA VAL A 120 -2.96 -5.98 3.91
C VAL A 120 -3.85 -4.75 3.92
N SER A 121 -4.21 -4.31 5.11
CA SER A 121 -4.98 -3.08 5.30
C SER A 121 -4.14 -2.05 6.02
N PHE A 122 -4.14 -0.83 5.52
CA PHE A 122 -3.43 0.29 6.11
C PHE A 122 -4.43 1.39 6.52
N TYR A 123 -4.22 1.95 7.69
CA TYR A 123 -4.68 3.29 8.02
C TYR A 123 -3.47 4.22 7.92
N TRP A 124 -3.58 5.23 7.06
CA TRP A 124 -2.60 6.29 6.91
C TRP A 124 -3.03 7.51 7.72
N ASP A 125 -2.17 7.98 8.62
CA ASP A 125 -2.32 9.24 9.33
C ASP A 125 -1.36 10.28 8.75
N ALA A 126 -1.90 11.19 7.95
CA ALA A 126 -1.10 12.22 7.29
C ALA A 126 -0.57 13.28 8.27
N THR A 127 -1.19 13.43 9.45
CA THR A 127 -0.72 14.38 10.47
C THR A 127 0.55 13.87 11.15
N GLU A 128 0.56 12.59 11.49
CA GLU A 128 1.70 11.93 12.13
C GLU A 128 2.68 11.35 11.11
N GLN A 129 2.33 11.38 9.81
CA GLN A 129 3.08 10.74 8.73
C GLN A 129 3.37 9.25 9.02
N GLN A 130 2.34 8.55 9.51
CA GLN A 130 2.46 7.19 9.99
C GLN A 130 1.41 6.27 9.36
N ALA A 131 1.83 5.11 8.89
CA ALA A 131 0.94 4.03 8.46
C ALA A 131 0.84 2.94 9.53
N TYR A 132 -0.38 2.54 9.84
CA TYR A 132 -0.71 1.42 10.72
C TYR A 132 -1.22 0.26 9.88
N GLY A 133 -0.51 -0.86 9.91
CA GLY A 133 -0.79 -2.02 9.07
C GLY A 133 -1.34 -3.22 9.83
N THR A 134 -2.27 -3.91 9.19
CA THR A 134 -2.75 -5.22 9.62
C THR A 134 -2.79 -6.17 8.43
N VAL A 135 -2.64 -7.47 8.67
CA VAL A 135 -2.73 -8.50 7.63
C VAL A 135 -3.76 -9.54 8.02
N THR A 136 -4.59 -9.92 7.06
CA THR A 136 -5.42 -11.11 7.12
C THR A 136 -4.91 -12.10 6.08
N THR A 137 -4.53 -13.28 6.53
CA THR A 137 -3.81 -14.27 5.72
C THR A 137 -4.68 -15.48 5.35
N GLY A 138 -4.25 -16.23 4.34
CA GLY A 138 -4.77 -17.55 4.05
C GLY A 138 -6.10 -17.58 3.30
N PHE A 139 -6.37 -16.60 2.45
CA PHE A 139 -7.53 -16.67 1.55
C PHE A 139 -7.29 -17.75 0.50
N ALA A 140 -8.09 -18.81 0.56
CA ALA A 140 -8.06 -19.91 -0.40
C ALA A 140 -9.45 -20.12 -1.00
N THR A 141 -9.50 -20.71 -2.20
CA THR A 141 -10.75 -21.23 -2.76
C THR A 141 -11.26 -22.36 -1.88
N PRO A 142 -12.54 -22.37 -1.54
CA PRO A 142 -13.15 -23.50 -0.78
C PRO A 142 -13.05 -24.81 -1.55
#